data_ebd7379c261a4ae1e9afe36d6a8e2ad1
#
_entry.id   ebd7379c261a4ae1e9afe36d6a8e2ad1
#
_cell.length_a   1.000
_cell.length_b   1.000
_cell.length_c   1.000
_cell.angle_alpha   90.00
_cell.angle_beta   90.00
_cell.angle_gamma   90.00
#
_symmetry.space_group_name_H-M   'P 1'
#
loop_
_entity.id
_entity.type
_entity.pdbx_description
1 polymer ?
#
loop_
_entity_poly.entity_id
_entity_poly.type
_entity_poly.pdbx_seq_one_letter_code
_entity_poly.pdbx_strand_id
1 'polypeptide(L)'
;MAIPATQMRPGMIIKHNNDLHLVFTVEHRTPGNLRAFIQAKLRNIRTNAMFEHRFRSSDPIEKITVDEIPMEFLYQDGDSYCFMNTENYEQTHLSKDTLGDSVDYLTPNLQIKVEFYDGKAVGIELPQTVELTVVETEPGLKSATASSVTKPAKTETGLIVQVPPFINEGEKIRVDTAEGAYLSRA
;
A
#
# COMPACT_ATOMS: atom_id res chain seq x y z
N MET A 1 -18.62 -4.21 13.30
CA MET A 1 -19.70 -3.19 13.10
C MET A 1 -20.17 -3.30 11.65
N ALA A 2 -21.47 -3.42 11.45
CA ALA A 2 -22.03 -3.49 10.10
C ALA A 2 -22.21 -2.08 9.51
N ILE A 3 -21.73 -1.89 8.30
CA ILE A 3 -21.88 -0.67 7.51
C ILE A 3 -22.53 -1.03 6.17
N PRO A 4 -23.27 -0.12 5.52
CA PRO A 4 -23.76 -0.38 4.16
C PRO A 4 -22.57 -0.40 3.17
N ALA A 5 -22.70 -1.19 2.10
CA ALA A 5 -21.65 -1.32 1.08
C ALA A 5 -21.23 0.02 0.46
N THR A 6 -22.11 1.01 0.42
CA THR A 6 -21.82 2.38 -0.03
C THR A 6 -20.76 3.10 0.80
N GLN A 7 -20.53 2.66 2.03
CA GLN A 7 -19.51 3.23 2.92
C GLN A 7 -18.17 2.50 2.86
N MET A 8 -18.08 1.45 2.05
CA MET A 8 -16.82 0.72 1.85
C MET A 8 -15.77 1.64 1.21
N ARG A 9 -14.54 1.54 1.69
CA ARG A 9 -13.39 2.31 1.16
C ARG A 9 -12.17 1.40 1.03
N PRO A 10 -11.28 1.68 0.09
CA PRO A 10 -9.98 1.00 0.02
C PRO A 10 -9.22 1.12 1.35
N GLY A 11 -8.52 0.07 1.73
CA GLY A 11 -7.79 -0.04 3.00
C GLY A 11 -8.62 -0.57 4.17
N MET A 12 -9.94 -0.67 4.05
CA MET A 12 -10.76 -1.30 5.08
C MET A 12 -10.55 -2.80 5.12
N ILE A 13 -10.63 -3.38 6.31
CA ILE A 13 -10.71 -4.83 6.50
C ILE A 13 -12.16 -5.19 6.79
N ILE A 14 -12.66 -6.14 6.02
CA ILE A 14 -14.05 -6.63 6.12
C ILE A 14 -14.06 -8.14 6.31
N LYS A 15 -15.10 -8.64 6.98
CA LYS A 15 -15.38 -10.07 7.02
C LYS A 15 -16.33 -10.44 5.88
N HIS A 16 -15.91 -11.34 5.04
CA HIS A 16 -16.68 -11.86 3.91
C HIS A 16 -16.47 -13.36 3.79
N ASN A 17 -17.54 -14.14 3.69
CA ASN A 17 -17.49 -15.63 3.66
C ASN A 17 -16.64 -16.24 4.79
N ASN A 18 -16.78 -15.74 6.01
CA ASN A 18 -16.03 -16.16 7.21
C ASN A 18 -14.51 -15.92 7.19
N ASP A 19 -13.99 -15.22 6.19
CA ASP A 19 -12.59 -14.83 6.10
C ASP A 19 -12.43 -13.31 6.15
N LEU A 20 -11.25 -12.85 6.55
CA LEU A 20 -10.88 -11.44 6.52
C LEU A 20 -10.34 -11.05 5.14
N HIS A 21 -10.81 -9.93 4.65
CA HIS A 21 -10.41 -9.40 3.34
C HIS A 21 -10.05 -7.93 3.45
N LEU A 22 -8.92 -7.58 2.85
CA LEU A 22 -8.56 -6.19 2.61
C LEU A 22 -9.31 -5.70 1.38
N VAL A 23 -10.00 -4.58 1.51
CA VAL A 23 -10.63 -3.88 0.39
C VAL A 23 -9.54 -3.16 -0.40
N PHE A 24 -9.28 -3.60 -1.62
CA PHE A 24 -8.22 -3.06 -2.46
C PHE A 24 -8.71 -1.90 -3.32
N THR A 25 -9.82 -2.08 -4.03
CA THR A 25 -10.49 -1.02 -4.80
C THR A 25 -12.00 -1.08 -4.62
N VAL A 26 -12.66 0.07 -4.76
CA VAL A 26 -14.12 0.20 -4.70
C VAL A 26 -14.58 1.09 -5.83
N GLU A 27 -15.51 0.59 -6.64
CA GLU A 27 -16.16 1.33 -7.70
C GLU A 27 -17.67 1.39 -7.48
N HIS A 28 -18.22 2.59 -7.46
CA HIS A 28 -19.65 2.82 -7.43
C HIS A 28 -20.15 2.87 -8.88
N ARG A 29 -20.98 1.94 -9.25
CA ARG A 29 -21.55 1.88 -10.60
C ARG A 29 -23.06 2.06 -10.56
N THR A 30 -23.54 3.03 -11.31
CA THR A 30 -24.98 3.29 -11.49
C THR A 30 -25.30 3.20 -12.97
N PRO A 31 -25.58 1.99 -13.49
CA PRO A 31 -25.90 1.82 -14.91
C PRO A 31 -27.32 2.30 -15.19
N GLY A 32 -27.47 3.40 -15.93
CA GLY A 32 -28.71 3.91 -16.51
C GLY A 32 -29.94 3.76 -15.62
N ASN A 33 -30.89 2.93 -16.04
CA ASN A 33 -32.15 2.68 -15.32
C ASN A 33 -32.08 1.51 -14.32
N LEU A 34 -30.89 0.97 -14.05
CA LEU A 34 -30.69 -0.15 -13.13
C LEU A 34 -30.27 0.33 -11.73
N ARG A 35 -30.46 -0.56 -10.74
CA ARG A 35 -30.04 -0.27 -9.36
C ARG A 35 -28.53 -0.12 -9.27
N ALA A 36 -28.07 0.88 -8.52
CA ALA A 36 -26.67 1.08 -8.21
C ALA A 36 -26.06 -0.13 -7.46
N PHE A 37 -24.82 -0.44 -7.76
CA PHE A 37 -24.07 -1.49 -7.08
C PHE A 37 -22.63 -1.04 -6.82
N ILE A 38 -21.98 -1.75 -5.90
CA ILE A 38 -20.60 -1.54 -5.52
C ILE A 38 -19.79 -2.71 -6.03
N GLN A 39 -18.82 -2.44 -6.89
CA GLN A 39 -17.83 -3.45 -7.30
C GLN A 39 -16.56 -3.24 -6.49
N ALA A 40 -16.20 -4.22 -5.69
CA ALA A 40 -15.00 -4.18 -4.86
C ALA A 40 -14.03 -5.28 -5.25
N LYS A 41 -12.76 -4.92 -5.33
CA LYS A 41 -11.66 -5.87 -5.44
C LYS A 41 -11.14 -6.16 -4.03
N LEU A 42 -11.20 -7.41 -3.64
CA LEU A 42 -10.88 -7.89 -2.30
C LEU A 42 -9.65 -8.79 -2.35
N ARG A 43 -8.80 -8.68 -1.34
CA ARG A 43 -7.69 -9.60 -1.10
C ARG A 43 -7.94 -10.36 0.19
N ASN A 44 -8.00 -11.68 0.11
CA ASN A 44 -8.08 -12.53 1.30
C ASN A 44 -6.76 -12.43 2.08
N ILE A 45 -6.82 -12.04 3.34
CA ILE A 45 -5.62 -11.82 4.18
C ILE A 45 -4.87 -13.13 4.45
N ARG A 46 -5.58 -14.24 4.55
CA ARG A 46 -4.99 -15.55 4.84
C ARG A 46 -4.35 -16.21 3.61
N THR A 47 -5.01 -16.14 2.45
CA THR A 47 -4.58 -16.87 1.24
C THR A 47 -3.91 -15.98 0.20
N ASN A 48 -3.95 -14.65 0.37
CA ASN A 48 -3.54 -13.62 -0.59
C ASN A 48 -4.29 -13.64 -1.93
N ALA A 49 -5.30 -14.49 -2.07
CA ALA A 49 -6.10 -14.53 -3.28
C ALA A 49 -6.87 -13.22 -3.48
N MET A 50 -6.79 -12.69 -4.68
CA MET A 50 -7.55 -11.50 -5.09
C MET A 50 -8.74 -11.92 -5.94
N PHE A 51 -9.88 -11.32 -5.68
CA PHE A 51 -11.09 -11.51 -6.48
C PHE A 51 -11.95 -10.25 -6.46
N GLU A 52 -12.84 -10.13 -7.43
CA GLU A 52 -13.83 -9.07 -7.46
C GLU A 52 -15.17 -9.59 -6.97
N HIS A 53 -15.84 -8.79 -6.15
CA HIS A 53 -17.19 -9.08 -5.69
C HIS A 53 -18.11 -7.89 -5.88
N ARG A 54 -19.33 -8.20 -6.26
CA ARG A 54 -20.38 -7.20 -6.49
C ARG A 54 -21.35 -7.19 -5.32
N PHE A 55 -21.40 -6.08 -4.61
CA PHE A 55 -22.33 -5.84 -3.52
C PHE A 55 -23.51 -4.97 -3.99
N ARG A 56 -24.68 -5.21 -3.44
CA ARG A 56 -25.78 -4.25 -3.54
C ARG A 56 -25.47 -3.05 -2.65
N SER A 57 -25.95 -1.87 -3.02
CA SER A 57 -25.70 -0.64 -2.25
C SER A 57 -26.14 -0.74 -0.78
N SER A 58 -27.17 -1.54 -0.50
CA SER A 58 -27.72 -1.76 0.83
C SER A 58 -27.15 -2.97 1.58
N ASP A 59 -26.29 -3.77 0.94
CA ASP A 59 -25.77 -4.97 1.59
C ASP A 59 -25.01 -4.58 2.87
N PRO A 60 -25.25 -5.29 3.99
CA PRO A 60 -24.51 -5.07 5.22
C PRO A 60 -23.11 -5.65 5.08
N ILE A 61 -22.10 -4.84 5.34
CA ILE A 61 -20.69 -5.21 5.33
C ILE A 61 -20.19 -5.20 6.76
N GLU A 62 -19.65 -6.30 7.23
CA GLU A 62 -19.03 -6.37 8.54
C GLU A 62 -17.62 -5.79 8.48
N LYS A 63 -17.50 -4.50 8.89
CA LYS A 63 -16.20 -3.84 9.03
C LYS A 63 -15.50 -4.35 10.28
N ILE A 64 -14.26 -4.77 10.13
CA ILE A 64 -13.39 -5.22 11.22
C ILE A 64 -12.54 -4.04 11.68
N THR A 65 -12.51 -3.84 13.00
CA THR A 65 -11.59 -2.91 13.64
C THR A 65 -10.30 -3.64 13.95
N VAL A 66 -9.18 -3.04 13.58
CA VAL A 66 -7.83 -3.55 13.87
C VAL A 66 -7.16 -2.65 14.89
N ASP A 67 -6.25 -3.24 15.67
CA ASP A 67 -5.37 -2.48 16.55
C ASP A 67 -4.14 -2.05 15.76
N GLU A 68 -3.90 -0.75 15.72
CA GLU A 68 -2.75 -0.16 15.03
C GLU A 68 -1.63 0.09 16.04
N ILE A 69 -0.49 -0.55 15.84
CA ILE A 69 0.67 -0.40 16.71
C ILE A 69 1.79 0.29 15.92
N PRO A 70 2.29 1.46 16.41
CA PRO A 70 3.42 2.14 15.79
C PRO A 70 4.67 1.27 15.87
N MET A 71 5.29 1.01 14.73
CA MET A 71 6.51 0.21 14.61
C MET A 71 7.50 0.86 13.66
N GLU A 72 8.74 0.44 13.77
CA GLU A 72 9.84 0.85 12.89
C GLU A 72 10.34 -0.35 12.11
N PHE A 73 10.50 -0.21 10.81
CA PHE A 73 11.12 -1.23 9.98
C PHE A 73 12.63 -1.26 10.25
N LEU A 74 13.18 -2.42 10.57
CA LEU A 74 14.60 -2.59 10.85
C LEU A 74 15.36 -3.16 9.66
N TYR A 75 15.04 -4.37 9.23
CA TYR A 75 15.75 -5.09 8.16
C TYR A 75 14.89 -6.20 7.54
N GLN A 76 15.32 -6.63 6.38
CA GLN A 76 14.83 -7.81 5.69
C GLN A 76 15.76 -8.98 5.90
N ASP A 77 15.21 -10.16 6.16
CA ASP A 77 15.91 -11.44 6.22
C ASP A 77 15.18 -12.46 5.35
N GLY A 78 15.67 -12.66 4.12
CA GLY A 78 14.99 -13.47 3.12
C GLY A 78 13.61 -12.94 2.78
N ASP A 79 12.54 -13.74 2.98
CA ASP A 79 11.15 -13.35 2.78
C ASP A 79 10.49 -12.79 4.05
N SER A 80 11.27 -12.59 5.11
CA SER A 80 10.83 -12.05 6.40
C SER A 80 11.31 -10.62 6.59
N TYR A 81 10.43 -9.79 7.13
CA TYR A 81 10.68 -8.37 7.40
C TYR A 81 10.52 -8.11 8.88
N CYS A 82 11.56 -7.59 9.53
CA CYS A 82 11.60 -7.33 10.96
C CYS A 82 11.15 -5.91 11.26
N PHE A 83 10.16 -5.79 12.15
CA PHE A 83 9.64 -4.54 12.68
C PHE A 83 9.81 -4.50 14.18
N MET A 84 10.10 -3.34 14.73
CA MET A 84 10.26 -3.12 16.16
C MET A 84 9.18 -2.16 16.67
N ASN A 85 8.49 -2.57 17.72
CA ASN A 85 7.55 -1.71 18.42
C ASN A 85 8.33 -0.55 19.06
N THR A 86 7.92 0.68 18.77
CA THR A 86 8.63 1.89 19.25
C THR A 86 8.44 2.19 20.73
N GLU A 87 7.49 1.54 21.41
CA GLU A 87 7.21 1.74 22.82
C GLU A 87 7.94 0.72 23.72
N ASN A 88 7.85 -0.58 23.37
CA ASN A 88 8.38 -1.67 24.20
C ASN A 88 9.56 -2.41 23.60
N TYR A 89 9.99 -2.01 22.38
CA TYR A 89 11.12 -2.58 21.62
C TYR A 89 10.96 -4.07 21.24
N GLU A 90 9.77 -4.63 21.36
CA GLU A 90 9.49 -5.98 20.88
C GLU A 90 9.57 -6.04 19.36
N GLN A 91 10.17 -7.12 18.86
CA GLN A 91 10.32 -7.35 17.43
C GLN A 91 9.23 -8.29 16.92
N THR A 92 8.69 -7.95 15.75
CA THR A 92 7.70 -8.74 15.03
C THR A 92 8.19 -8.99 13.61
N HIS A 93 8.09 -10.24 13.15
CA HIS A 93 8.46 -10.62 11.81
C HIS A 93 7.22 -10.83 10.96
N LEU A 94 7.16 -10.16 9.81
CA LEU A 94 6.07 -10.28 8.84
C LEU A 94 6.61 -10.87 7.54
N SER A 95 5.81 -11.73 6.91
CA SER A 95 6.16 -12.29 5.62
C SER A 95 5.88 -11.31 4.49
N LYS A 96 6.59 -11.49 3.37
CA LYS A 96 6.32 -10.76 2.12
C LYS A 96 4.86 -10.90 1.67
N ASP A 97 4.24 -12.07 1.89
CA ASP A 97 2.85 -12.30 1.54
C ASP A 97 1.89 -11.42 2.32
N THR A 98 2.16 -11.18 3.61
CA THR A 98 1.37 -10.27 4.45
C THR A 98 1.54 -8.81 4.02
N LEU A 99 2.76 -8.41 3.66
CA LEU A 99 3.10 -7.04 3.31
C LEU A 99 2.69 -6.68 1.87
N GLY A 100 2.72 -7.65 0.94
CA GLY A 100 2.42 -7.42 -0.47
C GLY A 100 3.35 -6.36 -1.09
N ASP A 101 2.77 -5.44 -1.85
CA ASP A 101 3.52 -4.37 -2.54
C ASP A 101 4.12 -3.32 -1.58
N SER A 102 3.73 -3.33 -0.30
CA SER A 102 4.29 -2.41 0.70
C SER A 102 5.79 -2.58 0.91
N VAL A 103 6.34 -3.75 0.56
CA VAL A 103 7.79 -4.02 0.66
C VAL A 103 8.64 -3.06 -0.20
N ASP A 104 8.07 -2.55 -1.29
CA ASP A 104 8.74 -1.63 -2.22
C ASP A 104 8.97 -0.22 -1.63
N TYR A 105 8.38 0.05 -0.47
CA TYR A 105 8.49 1.34 0.23
C TYR A 105 9.26 1.24 1.55
N LEU A 106 9.68 0.04 1.97
CA LEU A 106 10.35 -0.17 3.24
C LEU A 106 11.84 0.16 3.15
N THR A 107 12.24 1.18 3.89
CA THR A 107 13.65 1.52 4.11
C THR A 107 13.97 1.42 5.60
N PRO A 108 15.23 1.11 5.99
CA PRO A 108 15.61 1.04 7.40
C PRO A 108 15.19 2.30 8.18
N ASN A 109 14.65 2.09 9.36
CA ASN A 109 14.13 3.13 10.28
C ASN A 109 12.85 3.84 9.81
N LEU A 110 12.16 3.32 8.79
CA LEU A 110 10.86 3.86 8.38
C LEU A 110 9.83 3.58 9.48
N GLN A 111 9.14 4.66 9.91
CA GLN A 111 8.03 4.58 10.85
C GLN A 111 6.76 4.18 10.11
N ILE A 112 6.13 3.09 10.56
CA ILE A 112 4.89 2.55 10.00
C ILE A 112 3.94 2.17 11.15
N LYS A 113 2.74 1.75 10.82
CA LYS A 113 1.86 1.09 11.78
C LYS A 113 1.62 -0.34 11.32
N VAL A 114 1.71 -1.28 12.25
CA VAL A 114 1.31 -2.67 12.01
C VAL A 114 -0.13 -2.85 12.51
N GLU A 115 -0.97 -3.40 11.66
CA GLU A 115 -2.36 -3.68 11.95
C GLU A 115 -2.50 -5.10 12.50
N PHE A 116 -3.09 -5.21 13.69
CA PHE A 116 -3.35 -6.48 14.36
C PHE A 116 -4.84 -6.75 14.47
N TYR A 117 -5.21 -7.98 14.25
CA TYR A 117 -6.54 -8.52 14.54
C TYR A 117 -6.40 -9.82 15.30
N ASP A 118 -7.05 -9.88 16.48
CA ASP A 118 -7.00 -11.05 17.37
C ASP A 118 -5.55 -11.52 17.67
N GLY A 119 -4.65 -10.54 17.91
CA GLY A 119 -3.26 -10.79 18.25
C GLY A 119 -2.37 -11.19 17.05
N LYS A 120 -2.90 -11.21 15.82
CA LYS A 120 -2.16 -11.54 14.61
C LYS A 120 -1.99 -10.30 13.73
N ALA A 121 -0.79 -10.10 13.22
CA ALA A 121 -0.54 -9.05 12.23
C ALA A 121 -1.25 -9.40 10.91
N VAL A 122 -2.08 -8.49 10.41
CA VAL A 122 -2.86 -8.68 9.19
C VAL A 122 -2.41 -7.76 8.05
N GLY A 123 -1.64 -6.73 8.33
CA GLY A 123 -1.12 -5.79 7.37
C GLY A 123 -0.31 -4.67 8.00
N ILE A 124 0.10 -3.71 7.18
CA ILE A 124 0.74 -2.49 7.63
C ILE A 124 0.08 -1.28 6.98
N GLU A 125 0.12 -0.15 7.68
CA GLU A 125 -0.20 1.16 7.14
C GLU A 125 1.09 1.94 6.92
N LEU A 126 1.37 2.27 5.66
CA LEU A 126 2.50 3.10 5.27
C LEU A 126 2.21 4.58 5.52
N PRO A 127 3.24 5.41 5.78
CA PRO A 127 3.06 6.85 5.71
C PRO A 127 2.66 7.26 4.28
N GLN A 128 2.02 8.39 4.13
CA GLN A 128 1.55 8.90 2.85
C GLN A 128 2.70 9.07 1.85
N THR A 129 3.86 9.48 2.33
CA THR A 129 5.06 9.67 1.53
C THR A 129 6.26 9.00 2.16
N VAL A 130 7.16 8.49 1.31
CA VAL A 130 8.45 7.93 1.72
C VAL A 130 9.57 8.59 0.92
N GLU A 131 10.77 8.58 1.50
CA GLU A 131 11.98 9.04 0.81
C GLU A 131 12.76 7.83 0.33
N LEU A 132 13.04 7.79 -0.97
CA LEU A 132 13.80 6.71 -1.61
C LEU A 132 14.98 7.29 -2.38
N THR A 133 16.12 6.59 -2.32
CA THR A 133 17.31 6.94 -3.08
C THR A 133 17.26 6.29 -4.45
N VAL A 134 17.49 7.07 -5.50
CA VAL A 134 17.63 6.58 -6.87
C VAL A 134 18.97 5.89 -7.03
N VAL A 135 18.97 4.61 -7.38
CA VAL A 135 20.21 3.81 -7.56
C VAL A 135 20.57 3.62 -9.03
N GLU A 136 19.58 3.71 -9.94
CA GLU A 136 19.78 3.56 -11.38
C GLU A 136 18.75 4.38 -12.14
N THR A 137 19.22 5.21 -13.07
CA THR A 137 18.35 5.94 -14.00
C THR A 137 19.13 6.33 -15.26
N GLU A 138 18.40 6.57 -16.34
CA GLU A 138 19.00 7.07 -17.58
C GLU A 138 19.49 8.50 -17.40
N PRO A 139 20.61 8.89 -18.06
CA PRO A 139 21.05 10.27 -18.06
C PRO A 139 19.97 11.17 -18.71
N GLY A 140 19.73 12.32 -18.11
CA GLY A 140 18.78 13.29 -18.63
C GLY A 140 19.20 13.81 -20.03
N LEU A 141 18.28 13.75 -20.99
CA LEU A 141 18.52 14.34 -22.30
C LEU A 141 18.53 15.86 -22.19
N LYS A 142 19.64 16.50 -22.55
CA LYS A 142 19.83 17.96 -22.49
C LYS A 142 18.87 18.74 -23.41
N SER A 143 18.13 18.06 -24.29
CA SER A 143 17.24 18.64 -25.30
C SER A 143 15.75 18.42 -25.09
N ALA A 144 15.33 17.85 -23.96
CA ALA A 144 13.91 17.64 -23.69
C ALA A 144 13.25 18.95 -23.23
N THR A 145 12.77 19.73 -24.17
CA THR A 145 11.99 20.96 -23.90
C THR A 145 10.52 20.73 -23.58
N ALA A 146 10.08 19.46 -23.50
CA ALA A 146 8.71 19.12 -23.17
C ALA A 146 8.55 18.93 -21.67
N SER A 147 7.71 19.74 -21.05
CA SER A 147 7.36 19.71 -19.63
C SER A 147 6.63 18.43 -19.14
N SER A 148 6.37 17.49 -20.03
CA SER A 148 5.67 16.23 -19.79
C SER A 148 6.54 14.98 -19.94
N VAL A 149 7.85 15.12 -20.17
CA VAL A 149 8.75 13.97 -20.33
C VAL A 149 9.18 13.46 -18.96
N THR A 150 8.97 12.18 -18.73
CA THR A 150 9.48 11.46 -17.56
C THR A 150 10.42 10.35 -18.01
N LYS A 151 11.25 9.85 -17.10
CA LYS A 151 12.11 8.70 -17.30
C LYS A 151 11.97 7.73 -16.12
N PRO A 152 12.20 6.40 -16.33
CA PRO A 152 12.20 5.45 -15.24
C PRO A 152 13.44 5.63 -14.36
N ALA A 153 13.24 5.58 -13.06
CA ALA A 153 14.29 5.55 -12.06
C ALA A 153 14.06 4.37 -11.12
N LYS A 154 15.08 3.53 -10.94
CA LYS A 154 15.05 2.44 -9.99
C LYS A 154 15.56 2.95 -8.64
N THR A 155 14.80 2.67 -7.60
CA THR A 155 15.15 3.06 -6.23
C THR A 155 15.89 1.96 -5.48
N GLU A 156 16.43 2.28 -4.32
CA GLU A 156 17.14 1.34 -3.43
C GLU A 156 16.29 0.14 -2.99
N THR A 157 14.98 0.27 -2.98
CA THR A 157 14.04 -0.82 -2.67
C THR A 157 13.68 -1.70 -3.87
N GLY A 158 14.12 -1.32 -5.07
CA GLY A 158 13.76 -1.99 -6.32
C GLY A 158 12.54 -1.43 -7.01
N LEU A 159 11.80 -0.52 -6.37
CA LEU A 159 10.67 0.18 -6.99
C LEU A 159 11.13 1.04 -8.15
N ILE A 160 10.42 0.95 -9.29
CA ILE A 160 10.64 1.81 -10.45
C ILE A 160 9.62 2.94 -10.42
N VAL A 161 10.12 4.18 -10.39
CA VAL A 161 9.30 5.40 -10.33
C VAL A 161 9.56 6.24 -11.58
N GLN A 162 8.51 6.79 -12.18
CA GLN A 162 8.64 7.77 -13.25
C GLN A 162 9.01 9.13 -12.67
N VAL A 163 10.19 9.63 -13.03
CA VAL A 163 10.75 10.87 -12.50
C VAL A 163 11.02 11.89 -13.60
N PRO A 164 11.09 13.19 -13.27
CA PRO A 164 11.52 14.21 -14.23
C PRO A 164 12.94 13.95 -14.77
N PRO A 165 13.28 14.44 -15.98
CA PRO A 165 14.58 14.17 -16.61
C PRO A 165 15.79 14.68 -15.83
N PHE A 166 15.61 15.65 -14.93
CA PHE A 166 16.68 16.26 -14.13
C PHE A 166 17.11 15.44 -12.89
N ILE A 167 16.41 14.35 -12.58
CA ILE A 167 16.74 13.48 -11.45
C ILE A 167 17.93 12.58 -11.86
N ASN A 168 18.95 12.51 -11.01
CA ASN A 168 20.15 11.72 -11.21
C ASN A 168 20.27 10.58 -10.20
N GLU A 169 21.16 9.64 -10.49
CA GLU A 169 21.53 8.59 -9.53
C GLU A 169 22.11 9.22 -8.25
N GLY A 170 21.81 8.64 -7.11
CA GLY A 170 22.22 9.11 -5.79
C GLY A 170 21.32 10.17 -5.19
N GLU A 171 20.37 10.74 -5.94
CA GLU A 171 19.42 11.70 -5.40
C GLU A 171 18.31 10.99 -4.62
N LYS A 172 17.85 11.64 -3.54
CA LYS A 172 16.65 11.23 -2.81
C LYS A 172 15.42 11.90 -3.40
N ILE A 173 14.38 11.12 -3.52
CA ILE A 173 13.08 11.56 -4.01
C ILE A 173 11.98 11.21 -3.00
N ARG A 174 10.95 12.03 -2.96
CA ARG A 174 9.70 11.73 -2.24
C ARG A 174 8.73 11.06 -3.16
N VAL A 175 8.19 9.95 -2.71
CA VAL A 175 7.27 9.09 -3.46
C VAL A 175 5.97 8.95 -2.68
N ASP A 176 4.84 9.14 -3.37
CA ASP A 176 3.52 8.84 -2.84
C ASP A 176 3.35 7.32 -2.72
N THR A 177 2.97 6.83 -1.54
CA THR A 177 2.85 5.39 -1.28
C THR A 177 1.55 4.79 -1.81
N ALA A 178 0.53 5.60 -2.06
CA ALA A 178 -0.73 5.12 -2.62
C ALA A 178 -0.62 4.84 -4.13
N GLU A 179 0.11 5.67 -4.86
CA GLU A 179 0.22 5.60 -6.33
C GLU A 179 1.61 5.18 -6.83
N GLY A 180 2.63 5.17 -5.96
CA GLY A 180 4.01 4.94 -6.36
C GLY A 180 4.59 6.05 -7.24
N ALA A 181 4.06 7.27 -7.09
CA ALA A 181 4.36 8.41 -7.94
C ALA A 181 5.40 9.35 -7.30
N TYR A 182 6.26 9.92 -8.15
CA TYR A 182 7.19 10.97 -7.74
C TYR A 182 6.44 12.24 -7.34
N LEU A 183 6.80 12.82 -6.20
CA LEU A 183 6.26 14.09 -5.71
C LEU A 183 7.26 15.23 -5.84
N SER A 184 8.46 15.04 -5.29
CA SER A 184 9.50 16.06 -5.27
C SER A 184 10.88 15.45 -4.99
N ARG A 185 11.92 16.24 -5.09
CA ARG A 185 13.20 15.93 -4.43
C ARG A 185 13.02 15.98 -2.90
N ALA A 186 13.73 15.10 -2.20
CA ALA A 186 13.73 15.09 -0.74
C ALA A 186 14.65 16.16 -0.18
#